data_09f7a53d5089ec08654cbf643404c1fc
#
_entry.id   09f7a53d5089ec08654cbf643404c1fc
#
_cell.length_a   1.000
_cell.length_b   1.000
_cell.length_c   1.000
_cell.angle_alpha   90.00
_cell.angle_beta   90.00
_cell.angle_gamma   90.00
#
_symmetry.space_group_name_H-M   'P 1'
#
loop_
_entity.id
_entity.type
_entity.pdbx_description
1 polymer ?
#
loop_
_entity_poly.entity_id
_entity_poly.type
_entity_poly.pdbx_seq_one_letter_code
_entity_poly.pdbx_strand_id
1 'polypeptide(L)'
;MPAALSALLLAAAALTGCTASGTGARTTVVFTPEQPLDKPVLQQAATVLTRRAARIGLKDVKARIGNGTIEVSAAGSEGDRIAGLAAGALLTFRPVQAVADAADGTTEGTVPDELRSAFDTLKCPADLRPAAPAKPTVACGKQPRTLADRRYALAPSAMHGNTVAGAELKDSTGDGTAWIVSVRFTPDGTKAFTAVTTALAGPGAATGELAITLDGRVVSSLVVVMAITDPTTDIHFYGDREAATEVAERLSDGSLPMPMRVSAPKPG
;
A
#
# COMPACT_ATOMS: atom_id res chain seq x y z
N MET A 1 69.10 59.11 -29.44
CA MET A 1 67.85 58.36 -29.86
C MET A 1 67.78 57.13 -28.95
N PRO A 2 66.94 57.09 -27.94
CA PRO A 2 66.85 55.95 -27.07
C PRO A 2 65.66 55.07 -27.49
N ALA A 3 65.93 53.78 -27.49
CA ALA A 3 64.97 52.73 -27.75
C ALA A 3 64.13 52.41 -26.48
N ALA A 4 62.82 52.35 -26.63
CA ALA A 4 61.89 51.98 -25.59
C ALA A 4 61.78 50.47 -25.48
N LEU A 5 62.11 49.92 -24.29
CA LEU A 5 61.79 48.53 -23.94
C LEU A 5 60.37 48.44 -23.40
N SER A 6 59.51 47.73 -24.10
CA SER A 6 58.18 47.35 -23.57
C SER A 6 58.30 46.04 -22.77
N ALA A 7 58.02 46.12 -21.50
CA ALA A 7 57.91 44.93 -20.63
C ALA A 7 56.48 44.33 -20.76
N LEU A 8 56.44 43.09 -21.19
CA LEU A 8 55.22 42.27 -21.26
C LEU A 8 55.00 41.60 -19.89
N LEU A 9 53.98 42.05 -19.14
CA LEU A 9 53.54 41.36 -17.90
C LEU A 9 52.59 40.21 -18.29
N LEU A 10 53.03 38.98 -18.12
CA LEU A 10 52.17 37.80 -18.16
C LEU A 10 51.42 37.72 -16.82
N ALA A 11 50.12 37.98 -16.85
CA ALA A 11 49.23 37.68 -15.74
C ALA A 11 48.83 36.18 -15.82
N ALA A 12 49.38 35.38 -14.91
CA ALA A 12 48.95 34.00 -14.70
C ALA A 12 47.59 34.01 -13.94
N ALA A 13 46.50 33.76 -14.66
CA ALA A 13 45.22 33.52 -14.06
C ALA A 13 45.22 32.11 -13.45
N ALA A 14 45.32 32.01 -12.12
CA ALA A 14 45.09 30.79 -11.40
C ALA A 14 43.60 30.45 -11.44
N LEU A 15 43.23 29.52 -12.29
CA LEU A 15 41.91 28.84 -12.28
C LEU A 15 41.86 27.95 -11.04
N THR A 16 41.43 28.51 -9.92
CA THR A 16 40.97 27.72 -8.78
C THR A 16 39.62 27.08 -9.20
N GLY A 17 39.73 25.87 -9.73
CA GLY A 17 38.58 25.00 -9.92
C GLY A 17 38.00 24.61 -8.57
N CYS A 18 37.00 25.35 -8.11
CA CYS A 18 36.11 24.86 -7.07
C CYS A 18 35.35 23.68 -7.66
N THR A 19 35.84 22.47 -7.40
CA THR A 19 34.96 21.28 -7.46
C THR A 19 33.98 21.43 -6.31
N ALA A 20 32.90 22.19 -6.56
CA ALA A 20 31.71 22.11 -5.74
C ALA A 20 31.22 20.68 -5.93
N SER A 21 31.53 19.80 -4.98
CA SER A 21 30.76 18.59 -4.74
C SER A 21 29.34 19.05 -4.47
N GLY A 22 28.52 19.13 -5.54
CA GLY A 22 27.15 19.55 -5.44
C GLY A 22 26.39 18.58 -4.55
N THR A 23 26.26 18.92 -3.28
CA THR A 23 25.14 18.45 -2.48
C THR A 23 23.90 19.07 -3.11
N GLY A 24 23.43 18.47 -4.21
CA GLY A 24 22.19 18.89 -4.86
C GLY A 24 21.12 19.00 -3.81
N ALA A 25 20.31 20.06 -3.88
CA ALA A 25 19.17 20.25 -2.98
C ALA A 25 18.45 18.92 -2.78
N ARG A 26 18.19 18.55 -1.55
CA ARG A 26 17.46 17.34 -1.17
C ARG A 26 16.16 17.74 -0.50
N THR A 27 15.17 16.93 -0.64
CA THR A 27 13.93 17.10 0.12
C THR A 27 13.72 15.87 1.00
N THR A 28 13.33 16.10 2.23
CA THR A 28 13.09 15.06 3.25
C THR A 28 11.64 15.14 3.72
N VAL A 29 11.01 13.99 3.85
CA VAL A 29 9.66 13.81 4.42
C VAL A 29 9.73 12.73 5.50
N VAL A 30 9.04 12.97 6.62
CA VAL A 30 8.99 12.04 7.75
C VAL A 30 7.66 11.31 7.74
N PHE A 31 7.73 9.99 7.81
CA PHE A 31 6.60 9.08 7.91
C PHE A 31 6.49 8.56 9.33
N THR A 32 5.39 8.87 10.00
CA THR A 32 5.12 8.46 11.39
C THR A 32 3.97 7.46 11.39
N PRO A 33 4.20 6.19 11.80
CA PRO A 33 3.12 5.23 11.97
C PRO A 33 2.05 5.75 12.94
N GLU A 34 0.78 5.43 12.71
CA GLU A 34 -0.30 5.83 13.62
C GLU A 34 -0.21 5.15 14.99
N GLN A 35 0.45 4.01 15.06
CA GLN A 35 0.77 3.30 16.29
C GLN A 35 2.26 2.90 16.29
N PRO A 36 2.89 2.76 17.47
CA PRO A 36 4.28 2.31 17.55
C PRO A 36 4.48 0.97 16.84
N LEU A 37 5.54 0.89 16.05
CA LEU A 37 5.96 -0.32 15.34
C LEU A 37 7.32 -0.79 15.86
N ASP A 38 7.50 -2.09 15.89
CA ASP A 38 8.79 -2.71 16.17
C ASP A 38 9.81 -2.41 15.06
N LYS A 39 11.10 -2.38 15.44
CA LYS A 39 12.18 -2.05 14.51
C LYS A 39 12.20 -2.89 13.23
N PRO A 40 11.97 -4.23 13.24
CA PRO A 40 11.89 -5.02 12.01
C PRO A 40 10.76 -4.58 11.07
N VAL A 41 9.59 -4.24 11.63
CA VAL A 41 8.42 -3.78 10.86
C VAL A 41 8.68 -2.39 10.26
N LEU A 42 9.35 -1.49 11.00
CA LEU A 42 9.79 -0.20 10.47
C LEU A 42 10.81 -0.37 9.33
N GLN A 43 11.74 -1.32 9.44
CA GLN A 43 12.70 -1.63 8.37
C GLN A 43 12.00 -2.10 7.10
N GLN A 44 11.00 -2.95 7.25
CA GLN A 44 10.19 -3.42 6.14
C GLN A 44 9.40 -2.27 5.49
N ALA A 45 8.76 -1.42 6.28
CA ALA A 45 8.06 -0.24 5.79
C ALA A 45 9.01 0.73 5.05
N ALA A 46 10.21 0.96 5.55
CA ALA A 46 11.24 1.75 4.88
C ALA A 46 11.64 1.14 3.53
N THR A 47 11.73 -0.18 3.45
CA THR A 47 12.01 -0.89 2.19
C THR A 47 10.90 -0.68 1.17
N VAL A 48 9.63 -0.78 1.59
CA VAL A 48 8.48 -0.50 0.74
C VAL A 48 8.50 0.92 0.20
N LEU A 49 8.70 1.92 1.08
CA LEU A 49 8.79 3.33 0.67
C LEU A 49 9.93 3.56 -0.32
N THR A 50 11.09 2.93 -0.11
CA THR A 50 12.23 3.03 -1.02
C THR A 50 11.95 2.44 -2.39
N ARG A 51 11.30 1.27 -2.46
CA ARG A 51 10.89 0.64 -3.73
C ARG A 51 9.90 1.50 -4.49
N ARG A 52 8.87 2.03 -3.81
CA ARG A 52 7.91 2.96 -4.41
C ARG A 52 8.58 4.22 -4.95
N ALA A 53 9.52 4.79 -4.20
CA ALA A 53 10.30 5.95 -4.63
C ALA A 53 11.11 5.65 -5.89
N ALA A 54 11.75 4.50 -5.98
CA ALA A 54 12.49 4.05 -7.15
C ALA A 54 11.55 3.88 -8.37
N ARG A 55 10.37 3.28 -8.18
CA ARG A 55 9.38 3.07 -9.25
C ARG A 55 8.89 4.39 -9.85
N ILE A 56 8.59 5.40 -9.03
CA ILE A 56 8.20 6.73 -9.53
C ILE A 56 9.40 7.57 -10.01
N GLY A 57 10.60 6.98 -10.09
CA GLY A 57 11.78 7.59 -10.68
C GLY A 57 12.48 8.64 -9.81
N LEU A 58 12.25 8.65 -8.49
CA LEU A 58 13.02 9.52 -7.58
C LEU A 58 14.50 9.14 -7.58
N LYS A 59 15.38 10.14 -7.54
CA LYS A 59 16.82 9.95 -7.58
C LYS A 59 17.44 10.07 -6.17
N ASP A 60 18.53 9.32 -5.97
CA ASP A 60 19.30 9.34 -4.71
C ASP A 60 18.44 9.18 -3.45
N VAL A 61 17.50 8.26 -3.51
CA VAL A 61 16.57 7.99 -2.40
C VAL A 61 17.34 7.39 -1.22
N LYS A 62 17.14 7.98 -0.04
CA LYS A 62 17.66 7.46 1.23
C LYS A 62 16.52 7.36 2.23
N ALA A 63 16.41 6.22 2.90
CA ALA A 63 15.50 6.02 4.02
C ALA A 63 16.32 5.81 5.30
N ARG A 64 15.92 6.51 6.37
CA ARG A 64 16.51 6.38 7.71
C ARG A 64 15.41 6.12 8.72
N ILE A 65 15.69 5.25 9.67
CA ILE A 65 14.78 4.94 10.76
C ILE A 65 15.34 5.54 12.05
N GLY A 66 14.52 6.31 12.74
CA GLY A 66 14.88 6.91 14.02
C GLY A 66 13.63 7.28 14.82
N ASN A 67 13.66 7.08 16.13
CA ASN A 67 12.58 7.47 17.05
C ASN A 67 11.18 6.96 16.65
N GLY A 68 11.09 5.74 16.11
CA GLY A 68 9.80 5.16 15.68
C GLY A 68 9.26 5.75 14.37
N THR A 69 10.03 6.53 13.63
CA THR A 69 9.66 7.15 12.34
C THR A 69 10.57 6.69 11.22
N ILE A 70 10.16 6.95 9.99
CA ILE A 70 10.96 6.73 8.78
C ILE A 70 11.13 8.07 8.07
N GLU A 71 12.38 8.49 7.91
CA GLU A 71 12.74 9.67 7.12
C GLU A 71 13.10 9.21 5.70
N VAL A 72 12.41 9.72 4.70
CA VAL A 72 12.73 9.48 3.29
C VAL A 72 13.18 10.77 2.66
N SER A 73 14.36 10.75 2.03
CA SER A 73 14.89 11.88 1.30
C SER A 73 15.28 11.51 -0.13
N ALA A 74 15.11 12.45 -1.06
CA ALA A 74 15.51 12.31 -2.46
C ALA A 74 16.19 13.60 -2.95
N ALA A 75 16.94 13.51 -4.04
CA ALA A 75 17.52 14.68 -4.69
C ALA A 75 16.43 15.54 -5.33
N GLY A 76 16.58 16.87 -5.27
CA GLY A 76 15.64 17.83 -5.85
C GLY A 76 14.49 18.23 -4.93
N SER A 77 13.52 18.96 -5.51
CA SER A 77 12.34 19.51 -4.82
C SER A 77 11.15 18.53 -4.92
N GLU A 78 11.34 17.29 -4.51
CA GLU A 78 10.42 16.17 -4.72
C GLU A 78 9.44 15.93 -3.55
N GLY A 79 9.20 16.96 -2.73
CA GLY A 79 8.47 16.82 -1.47
C GLY A 79 7.10 16.17 -1.59
N ASP A 80 6.27 16.64 -2.52
CA ASP A 80 4.91 16.11 -2.71
C ASP A 80 4.94 14.67 -3.24
N ARG A 81 5.89 14.35 -4.10
CA ARG A 81 6.07 12.99 -4.61
C ARG A 81 6.54 12.03 -3.53
N ILE A 82 7.45 12.49 -2.65
CA ILE A 82 7.88 11.71 -1.48
C ILE A 82 6.70 11.53 -0.53
N ALA A 83 5.96 12.60 -0.23
CA ALA A 83 4.77 12.53 0.63
C ALA A 83 3.73 11.54 0.09
N GLY A 84 3.54 11.52 -1.22
CA GLY A 84 2.66 10.59 -1.92
C GLY A 84 3.03 9.10 -1.76
N LEU A 85 4.25 8.77 -1.34
CA LEU A 85 4.65 7.37 -1.11
C LEU A 85 3.86 6.68 0.01
N ALA A 86 3.31 7.44 0.95
CA ALA A 86 2.41 6.92 1.99
C ALA A 86 1.00 6.70 1.47
N ALA A 87 0.63 7.40 0.40
CA ALA A 87 -0.67 7.23 -0.22
C ALA A 87 -0.71 5.86 -0.90
N GLY A 88 -1.63 5.06 -0.45
CA GLY A 88 -1.96 3.80 -1.09
C GLY A 88 -1.08 2.60 -0.68
N ALA A 89 -1.77 1.49 -0.64
CA ALA A 89 -1.37 0.12 -0.36
C ALA A 89 -1.31 -0.28 1.12
N LEU A 90 -2.30 0.13 1.88
CA LEU A 90 -2.66 -0.62 3.08
C LEU A 90 -3.51 -1.83 2.64
N LEU A 91 -2.82 -2.94 2.41
CA LEU A 91 -3.50 -4.22 2.16
C LEU A 91 -3.84 -4.88 3.49
N THR A 92 -5.11 -5.22 3.66
CA THR A 92 -5.54 -6.01 4.82
C THR A 92 -6.47 -7.15 4.39
N PHE A 93 -6.43 -8.23 5.16
CA PHE A 93 -7.27 -9.42 4.97
C PHE A 93 -8.20 -9.51 6.18
N ARG A 94 -9.48 -9.31 5.97
CA ARG A 94 -10.47 -9.14 7.04
C ARG A 94 -11.59 -10.15 6.93
N PRO A 95 -11.86 -10.94 7.97
CA PRO A 95 -13.08 -11.74 8.03
C PRO A 95 -14.31 -10.85 7.84
N VAL A 96 -15.23 -11.28 6.99
CA VAL A 96 -16.51 -10.60 6.78
C VAL A 96 -17.48 -11.04 7.88
N GLN A 97 -18.00 -10.07 8.64
CA GLN A 97 -19.01 -10.31 9.68
C GLN A 97 -20.42 -10.17 9.12
N ALA A 98 -20.60 -9.20 8.23
CA ALA A 98 -21.82 -9.04 7.45
C ALA A 98 -21.53 -8.40 6.10
N VAL A 99 -22.35 -8.72 5.12
CA VAL A 99 -22.34 -8.11 3.79
C VAL A 99 -23.76 -7.84 3.33
N ALA A 100 -23.99 -6.68 2.73
CA ALA A 100 -25.28 -6.34 2.13
C ALA A 100 -25.12 -5.87 0.70
N ASP A 101 -25.97 -6.39 -0.18
CA ASP A 101 -26.08 -5.89 -1.55
C ASP A 101 -26.78 -4.54 -1.57
N ALA A 102 -26.26 -3.60 -2.35
CA ALA A 102 -26.85 -2.27 -2.46
C ALA A 102 -28.16 -2.28 -3.25
N ALA A 103 -28.38 -3.29 -4.10
CA ALA A 103 -29.52 -3.36 -5.00
C ALA A 103 -30.83 -3.80 -4.31
N ASP A 104 -30.75 -4.79 -3.42
CA ASP A 104 -31.94 -5.40 -2.79
C ASP A 104 -31.95 -5.27 -1.26
N GLY A 105 -30.85 -4.80 -0.68
CA GLY A 105 -30.69 -4.62 0.75
C GLY A 105 -30.56 -5.91 1.55
N THR A 106 -30.48 -7.08 0.87
CA THR A 106 -30.30 -8.38 1.51
C THR A 106 -28.97 -8.37 2.27
N THR A 107 -29.01 -8.72 3.57
CA THR A 107 -27.85 -8.77 4.43
C THR A 107 -27.59 -10.20 4.85
N GLU A 108 -26.36 -10.68 4.60
CA GLU A 108 -25.82 -11.95 5.09
C GLU A 108 -24.92 -11.71 6.30
N GLY A 109 -24.96 -12.61 7.28
CA GLY A 109 -24.16 -12.50 8.50
C GLY A 109 -24.81 -11.61 9.56
N THR A 110 -23.99 -11.20 10.54
CA THR A 110 -24.47 -10.36 11.67
C THR A 110 -23.61 -9.11 11.78
N VAL A 111 -24.24 -7.95 11.67
CA VAL A 111 -23.55 -6.66 11.86
C VAL A 111 -23.29 -6.46 13.35
N PRO A 112 -22.04 -6.29 13.81
CA PRO A 112 -21.73 -5.97 15.18
C PRO A 112 -22.37 -4.63 15.60
N ASP A 113 -22.79 -4.54 16.86
CA ASP A 113 -23.47 -3.34 17.37
C ASP A 113 -22.63 -2.08 17.22
N GLU A 114 -21.31 -2.19 17.42
CA GLU A 114 -20.36 -1.07 17.24
C GLU A 114 -20.25 -0.56 15.79
N LEU A 115 -20.60 -1.39 14.80
CA LEU A 115 -20.56 -1.03 13.38
C LEU A 115 -21.96 -0.72 12.81
N ARG A 116 -23.03 -1.03 13.52
CA ARG A 116 -24.42 -0.98 13.02
C ARG A 116 -24.77 0.38 12.41
N SER A 117 -24.59 1.45 13.14
CA SER A 117 -24.91 2.80 12.66
C SER A 117 -24.11 3.16 11.40
N ALA A 118 -22.80 2.86 11.39
CA ALA A 118 -21.96 3.12 10.24
C ALA A 118 -22.33 2.24 9.03
N PHE A 119 -22.67 0.97 9.26
CA PHE A 119 -23.07 0.03 8.22
C PHE A 119 -24.39 0.44 7.58
N ASP A 120 -25.42 0.78 8.39
CA ASP A 120 -26.75 1.11 7.91
C ASP A 120 -26.79 2.44 7.12
N THR A 121 -25.93 3.39 7.49
CA THR A 121 -25.83 4.70 6.81
C THR A 121 -24.86 4.72 5.62
N LEU A 122 -24.00 3.70 5.48
CA LEU A 122 -23.01 3.64 4.42
C LEU A 122 -23.70 3.49 3.04
N LYS A 123 -23.41 4.45 2.16
CA LYS A 123 -23.82 4.40 0.75
C LYS A 123 -22.60 4.12 -0.11
N CYS A 124 -22.62 3.01 -0.86
CA CYS A 124 -21.56 2.65 -1.78
C CYS A 124 -21.92 3.08 -3.21
N PRO A 125 -20.90 3.51 -4.02
CA PRO A 125 -19.50 3.62 -3.65
C PRO A 125 -19.21 4.81 -2.72
N ALA A 126 -18.22 4.68 -1.85
CA ALA A 126 -17.75 5.75 -0.97
C ALA A 126 -16.22 5.70 -0.81
N ASP A 127 -15.61 6.87 -0.77
CA ASP A 127 -14.19 7.02 -0.45
C ASP A 127 -14.02 7.02 1.08
N LEU A 128 -13.70 5.87 1.60
CA LEU A 128 -13.47 5.66 3.02
C LEU A 128 -11.98 5.75 3.34
N ARG A 129 -11.66 6.41 4.44
CA ARG A 129 -10.29 6.34 4.96
C ARG A 129 -10.01 4.92 5.46
N PRO A 130 -8.80 4.38 5.17
CA PRO A 130 -8.43 3.07 5.68
C PRO A 130 -8.44 3.07 7.21
N ALA A 131 -9.14 2.11 7.79
CA ALA A 131 -9.12 1.89 9.23
C ALA A 131 -7.82 1.22 9.66
N ALA A 132 -7.38 1.47 10.89
CA ALA A 132 -6.26 0.74 11.49
C ALA A 132 -6.54 -0.78 11.43
N PRO A 133 -5.53 -1.61 11.08
CA PRO A 133 -5.74 -3.05 10.93
C PRO A 133 -6.38 -3.73 12.15
N ALA A 134 -6.03 -3.30 13.35
CA ALA A 134 -6.53 -3.87 14.60
C ALA A 134 -7.98 -3.47 14.96
N LYS A 135 -8.61 -2.58 14.18
CA LYS A 135 -10.00 -2.13 14.44
C LYS A 135 -10.96 -2.72 13.43
N PRO A 136 -12.17 -3.13 13.85
CA PRO A 136 -13.24 -3.45 12.93
C PRO A 136 -13.67 -2.19 12.16
N THR A 137 -14.27 -2.38 10.99
CA THR A 137 -14.65 -1.27 10.11
C THR A 137 -15.77 -1.64 9.16
N VAL A 138 -16.39 -0.62 8.56
CA VAL A 138 -17.25 -0.79 7.39
C VAL A 138 -16.49 -0.42 6.12
N ALA A 139 -16.82 -1.06 5.01
CA ALA A 139 -16.17 -0.81 3.73
C ALA A 139 -17.14 -0.98 2.57
N CYS A 140 -16.82 -0.34 1.45
CA CYS A 140 -17.46 -0.57 0.16
C CYS A 140 -16.62 -1.49 -0.70
N GLY A 141 -17.28 -2.28 -1.53
CA GLY A 141 -16.69 -3.11 -2.56
C GLY A 141 -17.71 -3.49 -3.60
N LYS A 142 -17.32 -4.35 -4.53
CA LYS A 142 -18.22 -4.86 -5.56
C LYS A 142 -18.35 -6.38 -5.45
N GLN A 143 -19.50 -6.89 -5.83
CA GLN A 143 -19.66 -8.31 -6.01
C GLN A 143 -18.80 -8.78 -7.20
N PRO A 144 -17.98 -9.82 -7.06
CA PRO A 144 -17.02 -10.18 -8.10
C PRO A 144 -17.63 -10.47 -9.47
N ARG A 145 -18.81 -11.04 -9.55
CA ARG A 145 -19.43 -11.43 -10.82
C ARG A 145 -20.40 -10.41 -11.43
N THR A 146 -21.19 -9.74 -10.59
CA THR A 146 -22.23 -8.81 -11.05
C THR A 146 -21.76 -7.36 -11.07
N LEU A 147 -20.62 -7.09 -10.43
CA LEU A 147 -20.07 -5.75 -10.21
C LEU A 147 -21.03 -4.82 -9.44
N ALA A 148 -22.08 -5.38 -8.83
CA ALA A 148 -22.98 -4.64 -7.98
C ALA A 148 -22.25 -4.13 -6.72
N ASP A 149 -22.60 -2.93 -6.30
CA ASP A 149 -22.02 -2.36 -5.09
C ASP A 149 -22.51 -3.12 -3.85
N ARG A 150 -21.57 -3.35 -2.93
CA ARG A 150 -21.79 -4.00 -1.64
C ARG A 150 -21.20 -3.17 -0.51
N ARG A 151 -21.86 -3.23 0.64
CA ARG A 151 -21.31 -2.74 1.90
C ARG A 151 -20.96 -3.92 2.80
N TYR A 152 -19.84 -3.79 3.50
CA TYR A 152 -19.26 -4.84 4.33
C TYR A 152 -19.08 -4.34 5.75
N ALA A 153 -19.41 -5.18 6.74
CA ALA A 153 -18.95 -5.06 8.11
C ALA A 153 -17.79 -6.04 8.29
N LEU A 154 -16.61 -5.52 8.61
CA LEU A 154 -15.35 -6.25 8.59
C LEU A 154 -14.76 -6.34 10.00
N ALA A 155 -14.34 -7.52 10.39
CA ALA A 155 -13.55 -7.74 11.61
C ALA A 155 -12.18 -7.04 11.53
N PRO A 156 -11.43 -6.95 12.65
CA PRO A 156 -10.03 -6.62 12.61
C PRO A 156 -9.27 -7.48 11.60
N SER A 157 -8.23 -6.92 11.01
CA SER A 157 -7.43 -7.65 10.02
C SER A 157 -6.75 -8.87 10.64
N ALA A 158 -6.97 -10.02 10.05
CA ALA A 158 -6.30 -11.25 10.43
C ALA A 158 -4.82 -11.28 10.02
N MET A 159 -4.50 -10.51 8.95
CA MET A 159 -3.13 -10.36 8.44
C MET A 159 -2.98 -9.03 7.70
N HIS A 160 -1.74 -8.57 7.59
CA HIS A 160 -1.42 -7.26 6.99
C HIS A 160 -0.49 -7.42 5.79
N GLY A 161 -0.29 -6.33 5.06
CA GLY A 161 0.52 -6.33 3.85
C GLY A 161 1.99 -6.73 4.04
N ASN A 162 2.55 -6.62 5.24
CA ASN A 162 3.89 -7.14 5.53
C ASN A 162 3.99 -8.67 5.40
N THR A 163 2.88 -9.36 5.26
CA THR A 163 2.80 -10.81 4.99
C THR A 163 2.82 -11.12 3.50
N VAL A 164 2.73 -10.09 2.63
CA VAL A 164 2.79 -10.24 1.17
C VAL A 164 4.23 -10.06 0.69
N ALA A 165 4.73 -11.06 -0.04
CA ALA A 165 6.06 -11.05 -0.66
C ALA A 165 6.07 -10.39 -2.04
N GLY A 166 4.93 -10.38 -2.74
CA GLY A 166 4.75 -9.77 -4.06
C GLY A 166 3.44 -10.17 -4.71
N ALA A 167 3.17 -9.56 -5.86
CA ALA A 167 2.00 -9.88 -6.67
C ALA A 167 2.33 -9.81 -8.16
N GLU A 168 1.59 -10.55 -8.96
CA GLU A 168 1.72 -10.63 -10.42
C GLU A 168 0.35 -10.56 -11.07
N LEU A 169 0.22 -9.72 -12.10
CA LEU A 169 -0.98 -9.66 -12.93
C LEU A 169 -0.95 -10.75 -14.01
N LYS A 170 -2.02 -11.50 -14.15
CA LYS A 170 -2.20 -12.53 -15.17
C LYS A 170 -3.54 -12.35 -15.89
N ASP A 171 -3.55 -12.61 -17.18
CA ASP A 171 -4.79 -12.80 -17.92
C ASP A 171 -5.22 -14.26 -17.75
N SER A 172 -6.38 -14.48 -17.13
CA SER A 172 -6.85 -15.83 -16.82
C SER A 172 -7.52 -16.54 -17.98
N THR A 173 -7.96 -15.78 -18.97
CA THR A 173 -8.72 -16.29 -20.14
C THR A 173 -7.91 -16.20 -21.42
N GLY A 174 -6.87 -15.34 -21.45
CA GLY A 174 -6.07 -15.07 -22.65
C GLY A 174 -6.77 -14.16 -23.67
N ASP A 175 -8.01 -13.73 -23.38
CA ASP A 175 -8.81 -12.84 -24.24
C ASP A 175 -9.05 -11.44 -23.59
N GLY A 176 -8.51 -11.21 -22.40
CA GLY A 176 -8.62 -9.93 -21.69
C GLY A 176 -9.96 -9.72 -20.95
N THR A 177 -10.79 -10.74 -20.81
CA THR A 177 -12.10 -10.62 -20.14
C THR A 177 -12.06 -10.87 -18.65
N ALA A 178 -11.04 -11.59 -18.15
CA ALA A 178 -10.83 -11.84 -16.73
C ALA A 178 -9.37 -11.76 -16.34
N TRP A 179 -9.09 -11.01 -15.28
CA TRP A 179 -7.76 -10.74 -14.78
C TRP A 179 -7.57 -11.37 -13.42
N ILE A 180 -6.37 -11.90 -13.16
CA ILE A 180 -5.98 -12.46 -11.87
C ILE A 180 -4.78 -11.68 -11.36
N VAL A 181 -4.86 -11.24 -10.10
CA VAL A 181 -3.70 -10.79 -9.35
C VAL A 181 -3.28 -11.94 -8.44
N SER A 182 -2.22 -12.63 -8.82
CA SER A 182 -1.64 -13.74 -8.03
C SER A 182 -0.77 -13.15 -6.92
N VAL A 183 -1.21 -13.25 -5.68
CA VAL A 183 -0.53 -12.72 -4.50
C VAL A 183 0.30 -13.82 -3.87
N ARG A 184 1.60 -13.58 -3.68
CA ARG A 184 2.53 -14.49 -3.01
C ARG A 184 2.79 -14.01 -1.59
N PHE A 185 2.64 -14.90 -0.63
CA PHE A 185 2.88 -14.62 0.78
C PHE A 185 4.33 -14.89 1.20
N THR A 186 4.76 -14.22 2.26
CA THR A 186 5.94 -14.61 3.03
C THR A 186 5.64 -15.91 3.80
N PRO A 187 6.64 -16.64 4.35
CA PRO A 187 6.38 -17.82 5.17
C PRO A 187 5.43 -17.55 6.35
N ASP A 188 5.57 -16.39 7.02
CA ASP A 188 4.67 -16.01 8.12
C ASP A 188 3.29 -15.60 7.58
N GLY A 189 3.25 -14.99 6.40
CA GLY A 189 2.01 -14.69 5.68
C GLY A 189 1.22 -15.95 5.33
N THR A 190 1.90 -17.00 4.85
CA THR A 190 1.26 -18.28 4.55
C THR A 190 0.66 -18.90 5.81
N LYS A 191 1.38 -18.89 6.94
CA LYS A 191 0.85 -19.39 8.22
C LYS A 191 -0.39 -18.62 8.67
N ALA A 192 -0.34 -17.27 8.58
CA ALA A 192 -1.46 -16.41 8.95
C ALA A 192 -2.67 -16.63 8.01
N PHE A 193 -2.42 -16.78 6.70
CA PHE A 193 -3.48 -17.03 5.72
C PHE A 193 -4.13 -18.40 5.94
N THR A 194 -3.33 -19.44 6.21
CA THR A 194 -3.86 -20.77 6.56
C THR A 194 -4.70 -20.69 7.84
N ALA A 195 -4.23 -19.99 8.87
CA ALA A 195 -4.97 -19.89 10.13
C ALA A 195 -6.34 -19.20 9.93
N VAL A 196 -6.39 -18.07 9.21
CA VAL A 196 -7.66 -17.35 8.97
C VAL A 196 -8.60 -18.15 8.07
N THR A 197 -8.10 -18.79 7.03
CA THR A 197 -8.95 -19.61 6.13
C THR A 197 -9.46 -20.88 6.84
N THR A 198 -8.68 -21.47 7.74
CA THR A 198 -9.15 -22.56 8.60
C THR A 198 -10.30 -22.11 9.50
N ALA A 199 -10.18 -20.94 10.12
CA ALA A 199 -11.23 -20.42 10.99
C ALA A 199 -12.51 -20.07 10.20
N LEU A 200 -12.39 -19.54 8.99
CA LEU A 200 -13.53 -19.17 8.14
C LEU A 200 -14.23 -20.38 7.50
N ALA A 201 -13.50 -21.47 7.24
CA ALA A 201 -14.09 -22.71 6.75
C ALA A 201 -14.77 -23.55 7.87
N GLY A 202 -14.57 -23.15 9.14
CA GLY A 202 -15.11 -23.84 10.29
C GLY A 202 -16.58 -23.53 10.57
N PRO A 203 -17.24 -24.36 11.39
CA PRO A 203 -18.61 -24.11 11.82
C PRO A 203 -18.65 -22.83 12.68
N GLY A 204 -19.62 -21.96 12.43
CA GLY A 204 -19.82 -20.71 13.17
C GLY A 204 -19.17 -19.48 12.58
N ALA A 205 -18.51 -19.59 11.42
CA ALA A 205 -18.11 -18.40 10.65
C ALA A 205 -19.37 -17.62 10.21
N ALA A 206 -19.36 -16.29 10.42
CA ALA A 206 -20.55 -15.45 10.18
C ALA A 206 -21.02 -15.49 8.72
N THR A 207 -20.09 -15.40 7.76
CA THR A 207 -20.37 -15.51 6.33
C THR A 207 -19.46 -16.50 5.61
N GLY A 208 -18.39 -16.96 6.27
CA GLY A 208 -17.36 -17.76 5.61
C GLY A 208 -16.53 -16.99 4.58
N GLU A 209 -16.63 -15.64 4.55
CA GLU A 209 -15.93 -14.81 3.58
C GLU A 209 -14.71 -14.10 4.19
N LEU A 210 -13.66 -13.97 3.37
CA LEU A 210 -12.48 -13.16 3.65
C LEU A 210 -12.40 -12.00 2.66
N ALA A 211 -12.57 -10.78 3.14
CA ALA A 211 -12.42 -9.59 2.34
C ALA A 211 -10.94 -9.19 2.24
N ILE A 212 -10.49 -8.91 1.04
CA ILE A 212 -9.19 -8.29 0.75
C ILE A 212 -9.43 -6.82 0.52
N THR A 213 -8.89 -5.97 1.41
CA THR A 213 -9.06 -4.53 1.27
C THR A 213 -7.77 -3.86 0.87
N LEU A 214 -7.86 -2.90 -0.01
CA LEU A 214 -6.78 -1.99 -0.39
C LEU A 214 -7.24 -0.56 -0.10
N ASP A 215 -6.50 0.12 0.77
CA ASP A 215 -6.79 1.52 1.17
C ASP A 215 -8.21 1.75 1.69
N GLY A 216 -8.78 0.76 2.39
CA GLY A 216 -10.12 0.83 2.99
C GLY A 216 -11.26 0.38 2.07
N ARG A 217 -10.99 0.07 0.80
CA ARG A 217 -11.97 -0.46 -0.15
C ARG A 217 -11.80 -1.97 -0.30
N VAL A 218 -12.88 -2.72 -0.30
CA VAL A 218 -12.85 -4.15 -0.63
C VAL A 218 -12.61 -4.30 -2.13
N VAL A 219 -11.45 -4.86 -2.48
CA VAL A 219 -11.07 -5.13 -3.88
C VAL A 219 -11.43 -6.53 -4.31
N SER A 220 -11.56 -7.46 -3.35
CA SER A 220 -12.06 -8.81 -3.58
C SER A 220 -12.60 -9.41 -2.29
N SER A 221 -13.50 -10.35 -2.42
CA SER A 221 -14.05 -11.16 -1.32
C SER A 221 -14.03 -12.63 -1.74
N LEU A 222 -13.43 -13.46 -0.89
CA LEU A 222 -13.26 -14.90 -1.11
C LEU A 222 -14.24 -15.65 -0.21
N VAL A 223 -15.09 -16.50 -0.77
CA VAL A 223 -15.81 -17.51 0.01
C VAL A 223 -14.85 -18.65 0.32
N VAL A 224 -14.60 -18.89 1.61
CA VAL A 224 -13.64 -19.88 2.09
C VAL A 224 -14.35 -21.16 2.47
N VAL A 225 -14.22 -22.18 1.65
CA VAL A 225 -14.87 -23.49 1.86
C VAL A 225 -13.94 -24.53 2.52
N MET A 226 -12.63 -24.24 2.51
CA MET A 226 -11.59 -25.09 3.14
C MET A 226 -10.37 -24.23 3.50
N ALA A 227 -9.54 -24.76 4.38
CA ALA A 227 -8.26 -24.15 4.71
C ALA A 227 -7.36 -24.07 3.46
N ILE A 228 -6.73 -22.92 3.24
CA ILE A 228 -5.79 -22.69 2.15
C ILE A 228 -4.38 -22.71 2.72
N THR A 229 -3.55 -23.64 2.27
CA THR A 229 -2.17 -23.83 2.75
C THR A 229 -1.11 -23.37 1.76
N ASP A 230 -1.53 -23.01 0.54
CA ASP A 230 -0.63 -22.54 -0.50
C ASP A 230 -0.01 -21.18 -0.17
N PRO A 231 1.27 -20.95 -0.54
CA PRO A 231 1.93 -19.68 -0.35
C PRO A 231 1.44 -18.60 -1.34
N THR A 232 0.45 -18.92 -2.16
CA THR A 232 -0.15 -18.01 -3.16
C THR A 232 -1.67 -18.04 -3.06
N THR A 233 -2.30 -16.90 -3.38
CA THR A 233 -3.74 -16.83 -3.59
C THR A 233 -4.04 -15.92 -4.77
N ASP A 234 -5.11 -16.22 -5.48
CA ASP A 234 -5.52 -15.48 -6.66
C ASP A 234 -6.71 -14.58 -6.34
N ILE A 235 -6.56 -13.30 -6.69
CA ILE A 235 -7.62 -12.30 -6.60
C ILE A 235 -8.19 -12.11 -8.01
N HIS A 236 -9.47 -12.42 -8.19
CA HIS A 236 -10.12 -12.36 -9.49
C HIS A 236 -10.76 -10.99 -9.74
N PHE A 237 -10.51 -10.43 -10.93
CA PHE A 237 -11.11 -9.21 -11.44
C PHE A 237 -11.81 -9.51 -12.75
N TYR A 238 -13.12 -9.28 -12.81
CA TYR A 238 -13.94 -9.52 -14.00
C TYR A 238 -14.15 -8.20 -14.74
N GLY A 239 -13.60 -8.12 -15.98
CA GLY A 239 -13.79 -6.97 -16.87
C GLY A 239 -13.05 -5.69 -16.45
N ASP A 240 -12.34 -5.67 -15.33
CA ASP A 240 -11.66 -4.48 -14.80
C ASP A 240 -10.14 -4.70 -14.76
N ARG A 241 -9.50 -4.56 -15.93
CA ARG A 241 -8.06 -4.66 -16.07
C ARG A 241 -7.35 -3.55 -15.29
N GLU A 242 -7.90 -2.34 -15.30
CA GLU A 242 -7.28 -1.18 -14.68
C GLU A 242 -7.19 -1.37 -13.17
N ALA A 243 -8.29 -1.78 -12.53
CA ALA A 243 -8.30 -2.12 -11.10
C ALA A 243 -7.35 -3.29 -10.77
N ALA A 244 -7.30 -4.33 -11.60
CA ALA A 244 -6.37 -5.44 -11.43
C ALA A 244 -4.91 -4.98 -11.54
N THR A 245 -4.60 -4.12 -12.53
CA THR A 245 -3.26 -3.55 -12.70
C THR A 245 -2.86 -2.69 -11.51
N GLU A 246 -3.75 -1.80 -11.06
CA GLU A 246 -3.51 -0.96 -9.89
C GLU A 246 -3.20 -1.79 -8.65
N VAL A 247 -4.00 -2.82 -8.38
CA VAL A 247 -3.78 -3.72 -7.24
C VAL A 247 -2.45 -4.47 -7.37
N ALA A 248 -2.14 -5.04 -8.54
CA ALA A 248 -0.88 -5.75 -8.77
C ALA A 248 0.34 -4.84 -8.58
N GLU A 249 0.32 -3.63 -9.13
CA GLU A 249 1.40 -2.66 -8.99
C GLU A 249 1.58 -2.23 -7.53
N ARG A 250 0.50 -1.95 -6.83
CA ARG A 250 0.56 -1.57 -5.42
C ARG A 250 1.07 -2.68 -4.52
N LEU A 251 0.75 -3.94 -4.83
CA LEU A 251 1.19 -5.10 -4.07
C LEU A 251 2.61 -5.57 -4.44
N SER A 252 3.07 -5.31 -5.65
CA SER A 252 4.41 -5.73 -6.09
C SER A 252 5.54 -5.08 -5.30
N ASP A 253 5.35 -3.86 -4.78
CA ASP A 253 6.30 -3.17 -3.90
C ASP A 253 6.16 -3.58 -2.42
N GLY A 254 5.14 -4.33 -2.12
CA GLY A 254 4.71 -4.61 -0.76
C GLY A 254 3.76 -3.53 -0.23
N SER A 255 3.03 -3.88 0.79
CA SER A 255 2.10 -2.99 1.48
C SER A 255 2.75 -2.39 2.73
N LEU A 256 2.34 -1.17 3.08
CA LEU A 256 2.68 -0.61 4.38
C LEU A 256 1.95 -1.39 5.49
N PRO A 257 2.57 -1.56 6.67
CA PRO A 257 1.97 -2.32 7.77
C PRO A 257 0.74 -1.63 8.37
N MET A 258 0.67 -0.31 8.23
CA MET A 258 -0.44 0.54 8.69
C MET A 258 -0.40 1.91 8.01
N PRO A 259 -1.47 2.73 8.13
CA PRO A 259 -1.44 4.12 7.72
C PRO A 259 -0.32 4.89 8.42
N MET A 260 0.29 5.82 7.69
CA MET A 260 1.34 6.69 8.21
C MET A 260 0.94 8.16 8.07
N ARG A 261 1.17 8.93 9.13
CA ARG A 261 1.10 10.39 9.05
C ARG A 261 2.36 10.90 8.37
N VAL A 262 2.19 11.87 7.49
CA VAL A 262 3.27 12.41 6.67
C VAL A 262 3.51 13.85 7.09
N SER A 263 4.77 14.20 7.35
CA SER A 263 5.15 15.58 7.64
C SER A 263 5.12 16.46 6.38
N ALA A 264 5.07 17.78 6.58
CA ALA A 264 5.40 18.69 5.51
C ALA A 264 6.85 18.43 5.01
N PRO A 265 7.10 18.56 3.68
CA PRO A 265 8.43 18.44 3.12
C PRO A 265 9.40 19.45 3.72
N LYS A 266 10.63 19.02 4.01
CA LYS A 266 11.71 19.90 4.49
C LYS A 266 12.84 19.89 3.46
N PRO A 267 13.30 21.05 2.99
CA PRO A 267 14.53 21.14 2.23
C PRO A 267 15.71 20.74 3.12
N GLY A 268 16.63 19.95 2.57
CA GLY A 268 17.86 19.51 3.24
C GLY A 268 19.08 20.28 2.74
#